data_04e3ef1d35b6365d1e55846dc440abf5
#
_entry.id   04e3ef1d35b6365d1e55846dc440abf5
#
_cell.length_a   1.000
_cell.length_b   1.000
_cell.length_c   1.000
_cell.angle_alpha   90.00
_cell.angle_beta   90.00
_cell.angle_gamma   90.00
#
_symmetry.space_group_name_H-M   'P 1'
#
loop_
_entity.id
_entity.type
_entity.pdbx_description
1 polymer ?
#
loop_
_entity_poly.entity_id
_entity_poly.type
_entity_poly.pdbx_seq_one_letter_code
_entity_poly.pdbx_strand_id
1 'polypeptide(L)'
;MDEVNLNPLDYRKFLKGIEDCKEQIKYYENVIADVVLKNSNFEVNDSVKLENKGGINKLYGVVVGAKAVIKSDNEVHKLITIMPENVNTPFDFDLAEWSITLRVR
;
A
#
# COMPACT_ATOMS: atom_id res chain seq x y z
N MET A 1 14.78 -22.69 34.90
CA MET A 1 14.43 -21.55 34.05
C MET A 1 13.55 -20.61 34.86
N ASP A 2 13.97 -19.41 34.97
CA ASP A 2 13.19 -18.43 35.70
C ASP A 2 12.02 -17.97 34.87
N GLU A 3 10.83 -18.18 35.35
CA GLU A 3 9.64 -17.65 34.72
C GLU A 3 9.65 -16.14 34.91
N VAL A 4 9.46 -15.45 33.82
CA VAL A 4 9.28 -14.00 33.84
C VAL A 4 7.84 -13.74 34.26
N ASN A 5 7.65 -13.48 35.57
CA ASN A 5 6.35 -13.11 36.07
C ASN A 5 6.12 -11.62 35.79
N LEU A 6 5.42 -11.33 34.73
CA LEU A 6 5.01 -9.97 34.39
C LEU A 6 3.76 -9.64 35.17
N ASN A 7 3.82 -8.56 35.96
CA ASN A 7 2.61 -8.06 36.59
C ASN A 7 1.76 -7.32 35.56
N PRO A 8 0.48 -7.04 35.85
CA PRO A 8 -0.39 -6.38 34.88
C PRO A 8 0.12 -5.04 34.33
N LEU A 9 0.89 -4.29 35.13
CA LEU A 9 1.46 -3.02 34.71
C LEU A 9 2.54 -3.20 33.65
N ASP A 10 3.42 -4.19 33.83
CA ASP A 10 4.47 -4.50 32.88
C ASP A 10 3.89 -5.01 31.57
N TYR A 11 2.84 -5.81 31.65
CA TYR A 11 2.14 -6.32 30.49
C TYR A 11 1.54 -5.17 29.65
N ARG A 12 0.96 -4.18 30.31
CA ARG A 12 0.40 -3.00 29.63
C ARG A 12 1.48 -2.20 28.91
N LYS A 13 2.68 -2.08 29.47
CA LYS A 13 3.79 -1.40 28.81
C LYS A 13 4.17 -2.09 27.51
N PHE A 14 4.24 -3.41 27.52
CA PHE A 14 4.54 -4.17 26.30
C PHE A 14 3.46 -4.01 25.25
N LEU A 15 2.19 -4.07 25.63
CA LEU A 15 1.08 -3.88 24.70
C LEU A 15 1.09 -2.48 24.10
N LYS A 16 1.37 -1.46 24.90
CA LYS A 16 1.48 -0.09 24.42
C LYS A 16 2.63 0.07 23.42
N GLY A 17 3.78 -0.56 23.71
CA GLY A 17 4.91 -0.55 22.80
C GLY A 17 4.58 -1.18 21.45
N ILE A 18 3.81 -2.27 21.44
CA ILE A 18 3.35 -2.89 20.21
C ILE A 18 2.42 -1.96 19.43
N GLU A 19 1.49 -1.30 20.10
CA GLU A 19 0.59 -0.33 19.47
C GLU A 19 1.36 0.84 18.87
N ASP A 20 2.33 1.39 19.60
CA ASP A 20 3.17 2.49 19.11
C ASP A 20 3.95 2.08 17.87
N CYS A 21 4.48 0.86 17.82
CA CYS A 21 5.17 0.34 16.64
C CYS A 21 4.23 0.20 15.45
N LYS A 22 3.01 -0.27 15.66
CA LYS A 22 2.02 -0.38 14.59
C LYS A 22 1.64 0.99 14.04
N GLU A 23 1.48 1.99 14.89
CA GLU A 23 1.19 3.36 14.47
C GLU A 23 2.34 3.95 13.65
N GLN A 24 3.59 3.71 14.05
CA GLN A 24 4.76 4.15 13.30
C GLN A 24 4.84 3.50 11.92
N ILE A 25 4.60 2.21 11.84
CA ILE A 25 4.57 1.50 10.55
C ILE A 25 3.50 2.12 9.65
N LYS A 26 2.31 2.34 10.17
CA LYS A 26 1.23 2.97 9.41
C LYS A 26 1.59 4.36 8.93
N TYR A 27 2.25 5.14 9.77
CA TYR A 27 2.74 6.47 9.40
C TYR A 27 3.71 6.39 8.22
N TYR A 28 4.70 5.51 8.29
CA TYR A 28 5.67 5.32 7.21
C TYR A 28 5.02 4.79 5.94
N GLU A 29 4.07 3.88 6.06
CA GLU A 29 3.30 3.41 4.91
C GLU A 29 2.59 4.56 4.20
N ASN A 30 1.99 5.48 4.95
CA ASN A 30 1.33 6.66 4.38
C ASN A 30 2.32 7.60 3.70
N VAL A 31 3.49 7.82 4.29
CA VAL A 31 4.55 8.64 3.69
C VAL A 31 5.02 8.05 2.38
N ILE A 32 5.26 6.74 2.35
CA ILE A 32 5.69 6.04 1.14
C ILE A 32 4.61 6.13 0.07
N ALA A 33 3.35 5.95 0.43
CA ALA A 33 2.23 6.07 -0.50
C ALA A 33 2.18 7.45 -1.17
N ASP A 34 2.38 8.52 -0.40
CA ASP A 34 2.43 9.89 -0.94
C ASP A 34 3.60 10.06 -1.91
N VAL A 35 4.77 9.52 -1.58
CA VAL A 35 5.95 9.58 -2.46
C VAL A 35 5.69 8.81 -3.76
N VAL A 36 5.04 7.66 -3.68
CA VAL A 36 4.70 6.87 -4.87
C VAL A 36 3.83 7.69 -5.82
N LEU A 37 2.81 8.38 -5.31
CA LEU A 37 1.96 9.24 -6.15
C LEU A 37 2.73 10.42 -6.72
N LYS A 38 3.56 11.09 -5.92
CA LYS A 38 4.35 12.25 -6.38
C LYS A 38 5.34 11.90 -7.46
N ASN A 39 5.90 10.68 -7.42
CA ASN A 39 6.88 10.22 -8.40
C ASN A 39 6.25 9.55 -9.61
N SER A 40 4.94 9.38 -9.62
CA SER A 40 4.22 8.83 -10.77
C SER A 40 3.88 9.94 -11.78
N ASN A 41 3.57 9.53 -13.00
CA ASN A 41 3.17 10.44 -14.07
C ASN A 41 1.67 10.72 -14.08
N PHE A 42 0.97 10.28 -13.06
CA PHE A 42 -0.48 10.42 -12.96
C PHE A 42 -0.88 10.87 -11.57
N GLU A 43 -2.07 11.41 -11.45
CA GLU A 43 -2.66 11.90 -10.21
C GLU A 43 -3.98 11.19 -9.93
N VAL A 44 -4.51 11.40 -8.73
CA VAL A 44 -5.85 10.90 -8.39
C VAL A 44 -6.87 11.47 -9.38
N ASN A 45 -7.79 10.62 -9.81
CA ASN A 45 -8.81 10.87 -10.83
C ASN A 45 -8.32 10.82 -12.29
N ASP A 46 -7.04 10.58 -12.52
CA ASP A 46 -6.55 10.37 -13.88
C ASP A 46 -6.94 9.00 -14.40
N SER A 47 -7.24 8.94 -15.69
CA SER A 47 -7.47 7.67 -16.39
C SER A 47 -6.13 7.02 -16.73
N VAL A 48 -6.00 5.75 -16.41
CA VAL A 48 -4.76 5.01 -16.63
C VAL A 48 -5.02 3.67 -17.30
N LYS A 49 -3.96 3.17 -17.92
CA LYS A 49 -3.91 1.83 -18.50
C LYS A 49 -2.99 0.98 -17.65
N LEU A 50 -3.45 -0.20 -17.29
CA LEU A 50 -2.68 -1.17 -16.53
C LEU A 50 -2.34 -2.35 -17.42
N GLU A 51 -1.07 -2.73 -17.43
CA GLU A 51 -0.61 -3.94 -18.10
C GLU A 51 0.11 -4.82 -17.09
N ASN A 52 -0.26 -6.10 -17.06
CA ASN A 52 0.50 -7.08 -16.31
C ASN A 52 1.89 -7.19 -16.94
N LYS A 53 2.94 -7.31 -16.13
CA LYS A 53 4.32 -7.41 -16.67
C LYS A 53 4.54 -8.62 -17.56
N GLY A 54 3.68 -9.62 -17.49
CA GLY A 54 3.65 -10.71 -18.47
C GLY A 54 3.03 -10.35 -19.81
N GLY A 55 2.44 -9.16 -19.93
CA GLY A 55 1.86 -8.66 -21.20
C GLY A 55 0.55 -9.31 -21.62
N ILE A 56 -0.05 -10.13 -20.77
CA ILE A 56 -1.24 -10.92 -21.14
C ILE A 56 -2.54 -10.14 -20.88
N ASN A 57 -2.59 -9.39 -19.77
CA ASN A 57 -3.81 -8.71 -19.36
C ASN A 57 -3.64 -7.19 -19.42
N LYS A 58 -4.63 -6.52 -19.96
CA LYS A 58 -4.72 -5.06 -20.00
C LYS A 58 -6.02 -4.62 -19.35
N LEU A 59 -5.93 -3.64 -18.48
CA LEU A 59 -7.08 -3.07 -17.80
C LEU A 59 -7.03 -1.56 -17.91
N TYR A 60 -8.19 -0.93 -17.83
CA TYR A 60 -8.32 0.52 -17.83
C TYR A 60 -9.10 0.93 -16.60
N GLY A 61 -8.76 2.07 -16.04
CA GLY A 61 -9.44 2.55 -14.85
C GLY A 61 -9.02 3.95 -14.46
N VAL A 62 -9.48 4.38 -13.29
CA VAL A 62 -9.23 5.70 -12.75
C VAL A 62 -8.47 5.55 -11.43
N VAL A 63 -7.45 6.37 -11.23
CA VAL A 63 -6.65 6.36 -10.00
C VAL A 63 -7.48 6.89 -8.86
N VAL A 64 -7.59 6.11 -7.79
CA VAL A 64 -8.28 6.49 -6.56
C VAL A 64 -7.28 6.93 -5.49
N GLY A 65 -6.11 6.31 -5.46
CA GLY A 65 -5.09 6.62 -4.46
C GLY A 65 -3.90 5.70 -4.56
N ALA A 66 -3.09 5.72 -3.53
CA ALA A 66 -1.93 4.83 -3.41
C ALA A 66 -1.87 4.27 -2.01
N LYS A 67 -1.23 3.11 -1.88
CA LYS A 67 -0.96 2.47 -0.61
C LYS A 67 0.46 1.93 -0.59
N ALA A 68 1.01 1.80 0.59
CA ALA A 68 2.25 1.08 0.80
C ALA A 68 2.03 0.09 1.94
N VAL A 69 2.58 -1.10 1.80
CA VAL A 69 2.50 -2.13 2.83
C VAL A 69 3.92 -2.57 3.15
N ILE A 70 4.29 -2.42 4.42
CA ILE A 70 5.59 -2.87 4.93
C ILE A 70 5.37 -4.23 5.58
N LYS A 71 6.01 -5.25 5.03
CA LYS A 71 5.89 -6.62 5.54
C LYS A 71 6.96 -6.92 6.59
N SER A 72 6.79 -8.03 7.30
CA SER A 72 7.65 -8.41 8.42
C SER A 72 9.12 -8.63 8.06
N ASP A 73 9.43 -8.85 6.79
CA ASP A 73 10.79 -8.98 6.26
C ASP A 73 11.37 -7.66 5.78
N ASN A 74 10.74 -6.54 6.14
CA ASN A 74 11.06 -5.19 5.69
C ASN A 74 10.88 -4.97 4.19
N GLU A 75 10.20 -5.86 3.50
CA GLU A 75 9.82 -5.67 2.11
C GLU A 75 8.69 -4.65 2.00
N VAL A 76 8.85 -3.68 1.12
CA VAL A 76 7.84 -2.64 0.90
C VAL A 76 7.10 -2.92 -0.40
N HIS A 77 5.79 -3.10 -0.29
CA HIS A 77 4.92 -3.25 -1.44
C HIS A 77 4.25 -1.91 -1.73
N LYS A 78 4.45 -1.40 -2.93
CA LYS A 78 3.86 -0.14 -3.41
C LYS A 78 2.66 -0.48 -4.27
N LEU A 79 1.51 0.02 -3.87
CA LEU A 79 0.24 -0.31 -4.52
C LEU A 79 -0.42 0.97 -5.01
N ILE A 80 -1.02 0.90 -6.19
CA ILE A 80 -1.89 1.96 -6.68
C ILE A 80 -3.31 1.43 -6.66
N THR A 81 -4.21 2.16 -6.02
CA THR A 81 -5.62 1.81 -5.96
C THR A 81 -6.33 2.39 -7.18
N ILE A 82 -6.93 1.53 -7.96
CA ILE A 82 -7.57 1.87 -9.23
C ILE A 82 -9.02 1.37 -9.20
N MET A 83 -9.94 2.23 -9.66
CA MET A 83 -11.30 1.82 -9.96
C MET A 83 -11.34 1.37 -11.41
N PRO A 84 -11.41 0.07 -11.69
CA PRO A 84 -11.46 -0.41 -13.08
C PRO A 84 -12.76 0.02 -13.78
N GLU A 85 -12.70 0.16 -15.10
CA GLU A 85 -13.90 0.40 -15.92
C GLU A 85 -14.86 -0.78 -15.79
N ASN A 86 -16.15 -0.48 -15.72
CA ASN A 86 -17.23 -1.48 -15.59
C ASN A 86 -17.24 -2.24 -14.26
N VAL A 87 -16.50 -1.76 -13.26
CA VAL A 87 -16.50 -2.35 -11.93
C VAL A 87 -16.74 -1.23 -10.91
N ASN A 88 -17.55 -1.51 -9.90
CA ASN A 88 -17.91 -0.52 -8.87
C ASN A 88 -17.07 -0.64 -7.60
N THR A 89 -15.99 -1.43 -7.64
CA THR A 89 -15.14 -1.66 -6.48
C THR A 89 -13.68 -1.37 -6.84
N PRO A 90 -12.96 -0.56 -6.07
CA PRO A 90 -11.54 -0.31 -6.33
C PRO A 90 -10.70 -1.53 -5.95
N PHE A 91 -9.59 -1.71 -6.68
CA PHE A 91 -8.61 -2.76 -6.40
C PHE A 91 -7.23 -2.16 -6.28
N ASP A 92 -6.39 -2.80 -5.47
CA ASP A 92 -5.00 -2.41 -5.30
C ASP A 92 -4.13 -3.21 -6.28
N PHE A 93 -3.29 -2.49 -7.05
CA PHE A 93 -2.39 -3.11 -8.03
C PHE A 93 -0.95 -2.88 -7.62
N ASP A 94 -0.20 -3.96 -7.44
CA ASP A 94 1.20 -3.92 -7.03
C ASP A 94 2.08 -3.46 -8.20
N LEU A 95 2.87 -2.41 -7.98
CA LEU A 95 3.76 -1.88 -9.01
C LEU A 95 4.89 -2.85 -9.38
N ALA A 96 5.14 -3.86 -8.57
CA ALA A 96 6.07 -4.93 -8.93
C ALA A 96 5.52 -5.85 -10.01
N GLU A 97 4.19 -5.95 -10.12
CA GLU A 97 3.51 -6.86 -11.05
C GLU A 97 2.82 -6.15 -12.20
N TRP A 98 2.48 -4.88 -12.03
CA TRP A 98 1.70 -4.12 -13.00
C TRP A 98 2.44 -2.85 -13.43
N SER A 99 2.42 -2.59 -14.73
CA SER A 99 2.81 -1.30 -15.29
C SER A 99 1.59 -0.41 -15.45
N ILE A 100 1.68 0.79 -14.90
CA ILE A 100 0.57 1.75 -14.94
C ILE A 100 1.02 2.97 -15.73
N THR A 101 0.31 3.29 -16.79
CA THR A 101 0.61 4.43 -17.64
C THR A 101 -0.60 5.35 -17.78
N LEU A 102 -0.31 6.65 -17.85
CA LEU A 102 -1.36 7.64 -18.07
C LEU A 102 -1.99 7.42 -19.44
N ARG A 103 -3.31 7.36 -19.46
CA ARG A 103 -4.06 7.24 -20.69
C ARG A 103 -4.21 8.62 -21.32
N VAL A 104 -3.55 8.82 -22.44
CA VAL A 104 -3.64 10.07 -23.18
C VAL A 104 -4.92 10.06 -24.00
N ARG A 105 -5.69 11.12 -23.85
CA ARG A 105 -6.92 11.31 -24.62
C ARG A 105 -6.62 11.98 -25.96
#